data_6cc6f2f3880ca1156d45e742c097413a
#
_entry.id   6cc6f2f3880ca1156d45e742c097413a
#
_cell.length_a   1.000
_cell.length_b   1.000
_cell.length_c   1.000
_cell.angle_alpha   90.00
_cell.angle_beta   90.00
_cell.angle_gamma   90.00
#
_symmetry.space_group_name_H-M   'P 1'
#
loop_
_entity.id
_entity.type
_entity.pdbx_description
1 polymer ?
#
loop_
_entity_poly.entity_id
_entity_poly.type
_entity_poly.pdbx_seq_one_letter_code
_entity_poly.pdbx_strand_id
1 'polypeptide(L)'
;MPPRSIANATISFGLVSVPVNLYSSAESKTSVSFNMLHKKCGGRLKQQYICPKDNNEVVGRDETVKGYEFAKDQYVVFSTEEIKAVEEKATNMIDVIEFIPLAQVQREYVDKIYYLGPDKGGDRAYRLLCEALMETGRAALGQYAARGKQNLILIRPVNGILAMECLHYADEVRSTAEVPVPAGEVKPLELALAKQLIEAASNDAFEPSKYRDTVRDRVMETIQRKVDGQDITTDVAADGGSKVLDLMEALKASLAGVQKDAEAKVKVS
;
A
#
# COMPACT_ATOMS: atom_id res chain seq x y z
N MET A 1 14.80 -18.16 -0.49
CA MET A 1 13.73 -19.16 -0.30
C MET A 1 12.54 -18.71 -1.15
N PRO A 2 11.80 -19.62 -1.82
CA PRO A 2 10.59 -19.22 -2.51
C PRO A 2 9.60 -18.57 -1.53
N PRO A 3 8.81 -17.58 -1.97
CA PRO A 3 7.85 -16.91 -1.11
C PRO A 3 6.82 -17.93 -0.60
N ARG A 4 6.43 -17.80 0.67
CA ARG A 4 5.41 -18.67 1.27
C ARG A 4 4.03 -18.19 0.84
N SER A 5 3.16 -19.09 0.36
CA SER A 5 1.77 -18.74 0.08
C SER A 5 1.05 -18.32 1.36
N ILE A 6 0.21 -17.30 1.24
CA ILE A 6 -0.60 -16.77 2.35
C ILE A 6 -1.92 -17.54 2.43
N ALA A 7 -2.49 -17.87 1.26
CA ALA A 7 -3.74 -18.57 1.10
C ALA A 7 -3.77 -19.26 -0.27
N ASN A 8 -4.73 -20.16 -0.46
CA ASN A 8 -5.11 -20.72 -1.73
C ASN A 8 -6.53 -20.28 -2.08
N ALA A 9 -6.79 -20.14 -3.38
CA ALA A 9 -8.09 -19.80 -3.93
C ALA A 9 -8.29 -20.45 -5.29
N THR A 10 -9.51 -20.35 -5.82
CA THR A 10 -9.84 -20.82 -7.17
C THR A 10 -10.48 -19.65 -7.93
N ILE A 11 -9.87 -19.24 -9.04
CA ILE A 11 -10.50 -18.30 -9.97
C ILE A 11 -11.55 -19.04 -10.77
N SER A 12 -12.78 -18.54 -10.75
CA SER A 12 -13.93 -19.11 -11.44
C SER A 12 -14.47 -18.11 -12.46
N PHE A 13 -14.61 -18.54 -13.71
CA PHE A 13 -15.30 -17.78 -14.75
C PHE A 13 -16.03 -18.73 -15.70
N GLY A 14 -17.34 -18.65 -15.74
CA GLY A 14 -18.18 -19.61 -16.47
C GLY A 14 -17.97 -21.03 -15.95
N LEU A 15 -17.54 -21.95 -16.82
CA LEU A 15 -17.27 -23.35 -16.47
C LEU A 15 -15.78 -23.61 -16.18
N VAL A 16 -14.95 -22.56 -16.23
CA VAL A 16 -13.50 -22.70 -16.02
C VAL A 16 -13.14 -22.40 -14.59
N SER A 17 -12.35 -23.29 -13.99
CA SER A 17 -11.80 -23.14 -12.64
C SER A 17 -10.28 -23.20 -12.70
N VAL A 18 -9.61 -22.20 -12.12
CA VAL A 18 -8.15 -22.08 -12.09
C VAL A 18 -7.70 -22.04 -10.64
N PRO A 19 -7.20 -23.15 -10.07
CA PRO A 19 -6.65 -23.16 -8.72
C PRO A 19 -5.35 -22.34 -8.66
N VAL A 20 -5.25 -21.47 -7.66
CA VAL A 20 -4.13 -20.53 -7.47
C VAL A 20 -3.72 -20.41 -6.02
N ASN A 21 -2.46 -20.11 -5.81
CA ASN A 21 -1.88 -19.72 -4.53
C ASN A 21 -1.68 -18.19 -4.49
N LEU A 22 -2.02 -17.57 -3.37
CA LEU A 22 -1.85 -16.14 -3.13
C LEU A 22 -0.52 -15.87 -2.42
N TYR A 23 0.24 -14.89 -2.92
CA TYR A 23 1.50 -14.43 -2.34
C TYR A 23 1.45 -12.92 -2.09
N SER A 24 2.10 -12.45 -1.02
CA SER A 24 2.25 -11.00 -0.81
C SER A 24 3.11 -10.39 -1.92
N SER A 25 2.67 -9.28 -2.49
CA SER A 25 3.48 -8.51 -3.44
C SER A 25 4.58 -7.69 -2.76
N ALA A 26 4.46 -7.46 -1.44
CA ALA A 26 5.43 -6.71 -0.65
C ALA A 26 5.94 -7.53 0.54
N GLU A 27 7.21 -7.38 0.87
CA GLU A 27 7.81 -7.96 2.06
C GLU A 27 7.69 -7.00 3.25
N SER A 28 6.91 -7.39 4.26
CA SER A 28 6.80 -6.63 5.52
C SER A 28 8.07 -6.66 6.38
N LYS A 29 9.02 -7.57 6.10
CA LYS A 29 10.29 -7.71 6.85
C LYS A 29 11.27 -6.57 6.64
N THR A 30 11.02 -5.67 5.71
CA THR A 30 11.91 -4.55 5.40
C THR A 30 11.74 -3.36 6.34
N SER A 31 10.68 -3.28 7.13
CA SER A 31 10.50 -2.22 8.12
C SER A 31 11.17 -2.55 9.44
N VAL A 32 11.92 -1.59 9.99
CA VAL A 32 12.50 -1.71 11.34
C VAL A 32 11.38 -1.52 12.36
N SER A 33 11.12 -2.54 13.17
CA SER A 33 10.12 -2.48 14.23
C SER A 33 10.78 -2.48 15.61
N PHE A 34 10.32 -1.60 16.50
CA PHE A 34 10.78 -1.52 17.87
C PHE A 34 9.74 -2.11 18.83
N ASN A 35 10.21 -2.87 19.82
CA ASN A 35 9.35 -3.34 20.90
C ASN A 35 9.35 -2.31 22.03
N MET A 36 8.20 -2.09 22.66
CA MET A 36 8.12 -1.29 23.87
C MET A 36 8.69 -2.08 25.05
N LEU A 37 9.66 -1.47 25.73
CA LEU A 37 10.33 -2.04 26.89
C LEU A 37 10.07 -1.19 28.13
N HIS A 38 10.02 -1.82 29.29
CA HIS A 38 9.92 -1.13 30.58
C HIS A 38 11.27 -0.49 30.93
N LYS A 39 11.28 0.84 31.11
CA LYS A 39 12.51 1.62 31.30
C LYS A 39 13.40 1.12 32.48
N LYS A 40 12.78 0.63 33.56
CA LYS A 40 13.51 0.20 34.75
C LYS A 40 14.17 -1.18 34.62
N CYS A 41 13.52 -2.14 33.97
CA CYS A 41 13.97 -3.53 33.94
C CYS A 41 14.29 -4.07 32.55
N GLY A 42 14.05 -3.30 31.47
CA GLY A 42 14.26 -3.75 30.09
C GLY A 42 13.26 -4.82 29.60
N GLY A 43 12.29 -5.21 30.44
CA GLY A 43 11.33 -6.24 30.10
C GLY A 43 10.35 -5.78 29.02
N ARG A 44 9.97 -6.67 28.08
CA ARG A 44 8.97 -6.37 27.03
C ARG A 44 7.60 -6.16 27.67
N LEU A 45 6.95 -5.05 27.30
CA LEU A 45 5.60 -4.73 27.75
C LEU A 45 4.55 -5.59 27.02
N LYS A 46 3.49 -5.93 27.76
CA LYS A 46 2.27 -6.56 27.23
C LYS A 46 1.13 -5.56 27.33
N GLN A 47 0.21 -5.59 26.35
CA GLN A 47 -1.01 -4.79 26.40
C GLN A 47 -2.12 -5.58 27.08
N GLN A 48 -2.90 -4.90 27.93
CA GLN A 48 -4.08 -5.42 28.59
C GLN A 48 -5.26 -4.48 28.34
N TYR A 49 -6.46 -5.04 28.24
CA TYR A 49 -7.68 -4.24 28.23
C TYR A 49 -8.10 -3.96 29.69
N ILE A 50 -8.48 -2.73 29.95
CA ILE A 50 -9.00 -2.32 31.25
C ILE A 50 -10.38 -1.68 31.06
N CYS A 51 -11.30 -1.88 31.99
CA CYS A 51 -12.62 -1.24 32.00
C CYS A 51 -12.57 0.04 32.86
N PRO A 52 -12.65 1.25 32.28
CA PRO A 52 -12.63 2.47 33.09
C PRO A 52 -13.85 2.64 34.01
N LYS A 53 -14.96 1.98 33.69
CA LYS A 53 -16.19 2.02 34.52
C LYS A 53 -16.12 1.11 35.73
N ASP A 54 -15.26 0.08 35.69
CA ASP A 54 -15.09 -0.91 36.78
C ASP A 54 -13.71 -0.74 37.42
N ASN A 55 -13.40 0.47 37.89
CA ASN A 55 -12.17 0.81 38.62
C ASN A 55 -10.85 0.39 37.88
N ASN A 56 -10.83 0.40 36.58
CA ASN A 56 -9.71 -0.07 35.73
C ASN A 56 -9.41 -1.58 35.91
N GLU A 57 -10.42 -2.36 36.17
CA GLU A 57 -10.27 -3.83 36.22
C GLU A 57 -9.74 -4.36 34.88
N VAL A 58 -8.85 -5.33 34.92
CA VAL A 58 -8.27 -5.98 33.73
C VAL A 58 -9.29 -6.94 33.16
N VAL A 59 -9.68 -6.72 31.90
CA VAL A 59 -10.70 -7.50 31.18
C VAL A 59 -10.05 -8.52 30.26
N GLY A 60 -10.45 -9.78 30.38
CA GLY A 60 -10.07 -10.86 29.48
C GLY A 60 -10.73 -10.72 28.09
N ARG A 61 -10.14 -11.31 27.07
CA ARG A 61 -10.74 -11.29 25.72
C ARG A 61 -12.07 -12.02 25.63
N ASP A 62 -12.25 -13.03 26.44
CA ASP A 62 -13.47 -13.83 26.60
C ASP A 62 -14.60 -13.05 27.26
N GLU A 63 -14.27 -11.99 27.99
CA GLU A 63 -15.23 -11.08 28.64
C GLU A 63 -15.59 -9.88 27.75
N THR A 64 -15.01 -9.79 26.53
CA THR A 64 -15.30 -8.70 25.61
C THR A 64 -16.41 -9.06 24.62
N VAL A 65 -17.26 -8.09 24.33
CA VAL A 65 -18.29 -8.17 23.27
C VAL A 65 -18.05 -7.09 22.22
N LYS A 66 -18.57 -7.29 21.01
CA LYS A 66 -18.49 -6.26 19.94
C LYS A 66 -19.72 -5.36 20.01
N GLY A 67 -19.51 -4.06 20.11
CA GLY A 67 -20.57 -3.05 20.09
C GLY A 67 -20.42 -2.12 18.88
N TYR A 68 -21.52 -1.87 18.18
CA TYR A 68 -21.60 -0.83 17.15
C TYR A 68 -22.18 0.45 17.77
N GLU A 69 -21.44 1.54 17.72
CA GLU A 69 -21.88 2.84 18.21
C GLU A 69 -22.76 3.50 17.14
N PHE A 70 -24.06 3.58 17.39
CA PHE A 70 -25.02 4.20 16.47
C PHE A 70 -25.37 5.65 16.84
N ALA A 71 -25.12 6.03 18.09
CA ALA A 71 -25.16 7.39 18.59
C ALA A 71 -24.11 7.52 19.71
N LYS A 72 -23.72 8.75 20.06
CA LYS A 72 -22.69 9.00 21.07
C LYS A 72 -22.99 8.24 22.37
N ASP A 73 -22.03 7.39 22.79
CA ASP A 73 -22.10 6.53 23.97
C ASP A 73 -23.26 5.50 23.99
N GLN A 74 -23.91 5.25 22.83
CA GLN A 74 -24.98 4.26 22.68
C GLN A 74 -24.54 3.13 21.73
N TYR A 75 -24.54 1.91 22.23
CA TYR A 75 -24.03 0.74 21.53
C TYR A 75 -25.09 -0.32 21.31
N VAL A 76 -25.14 -0.88 20.11
CA VAL A 76 -25.82 -2.15 19.86
C VAL A 76 -24.75 -3.25 20.02
N VAL A 77 -25.01 -4.18 20.91
CA VAL A 77 -24.10 -5.29 21.20
C VAL A 77 -24.42 -6.46 20.28
N PHE A 78 -23.37 -7.05 19.69
CA PHE A 78 -23.47 -8.23 18.85
C PHE A 78 -22.73 -9.40 19.49
N SER A 79 -23.36 -10.56 19.52
CA SER A 79 -22.69 -11.82 19.84
C SER A 79 -21.77 -12.24 18.68
N THR A 80 -20.83 -13.13 18.98
CA THR A 80 -19.94 -13.68 17.94
C THR A 80 -20.73 -14.48 16.90
N GLU A 81 -21.82 -15.13 17.30
CA GLU A 81 -22.72 -15.90 16.43
C GLU A 81 -23.51 -15.01 15.50
N GLU A 82 -24.05 -13.90 15.97
CA GLU A 82 -24.77 -12.92 15.16
C GLU A 82 -23.85 -12.30 14.09
N ILE A 83 -22.61 -11.93 14.47
CA ILE A 83 -21.63 -11.40 13.52
C ILE A 83 -21.30 -12.45 12.46
N LYS A 84 -21.01 -13.70 12.87
CA LYS A 84 -20.74 -14.79 11.91
C LYS A 84 -21.92 -15.10 10.98
N ALA A 85 -23.15 -14.84 11.42
CA ALA A 85 -24.34 -15.05 10.59
C ALA A 85 -24.48 -14.03 9.46
N VAL A 86 -23.97 -12.81 9.64
CA VAL A 86 -23.99 -11.73 8.63
C VAL A 86 -22.66 -11.61 7.86
N GLU A 87 -21.58 -12.19 8.37
CA GLU A 87 -20.30 -12.24 7.67
C GLU A 87 -20.40 -13.18 6.45
N GLU A 88 -19.87 -12.73 5.31
CA GLU A 88 -19.76 -13.58 4.12
C GLU A 88 -18.86 -14.78 4.40
N LYS A 89 -19.34 -15.98 4.07
CA LYS A 89 -18.56 -17.20 4.26
C LYS A 89 -17.37 -17.16 3.30
N ALA A 90 -16.16 -17.35 3.84
CA ALA A 90 -14.97 -17.48 3.02
C ALA A 90 -15.10 -18.75 2.16
N THR A 91 -15.34 -18.58 0.86
CA THR A 91 -15.49 -19.67 -0.11
C THR A 91 -14.15 -20.08 -0.71
N ASN A 92 -13.09 -19.30 -0.52
CA ASN A 92 -11.83 -19.39 -1.26
C ASN A 92 -12.01 -19.35 -2.79
N MET A 93 -13.15 -18.86 -3.24
CA MET A 93 -13.45 -18.68 -4.67
C MET A 93 -13.31 -17.20 -5.02
N ILE A 94 -12.72 -16.97 -6.16
CA ILE A 94 -12.62 -15.67 -6.82
C ILE A 94 -13.58 -15.74 -8.01
N ASP A 95 -14.76 -15.17 -7.85
CA ASP A 95 -15.79 -15.22 -8.88
C ASP A 95 -15.62 -14.02 -9.83
N VAL A 96 -15.18 -14.32 -11.05
CA VAL A 96 -15.04 -13.30 -12.11
C VAL A 96 -16.43 -12.96 -12.65
N ILE A 97 -16.76 -11.66 -12.62
CA ILE A 97 -18.03 -11.11 -13.08
C ILE A 97 -17.93 -10.68 -14.54
N GLU A 98 -16.86 -9.94 -14.88
CA GLU A 98 -16.67 -9.36 -16.21
C GLU A 98 -15.20 -9.10 -16.54
N PHE A 99 -14.91 -8.79 -17.80
CA PHE A 99 -13.58 -8.42 -18.28
C PHE A 99 -13.60 -6.99 -18.80
N ILE A 100 -12.83 -6.11 -18.17
CA ILE A 100 -12.78 -4.67 -18.47
C ILE A 100 -11.43 -4.28 -19.08
N PRO A 101 -11.33 -3.20 -19.87
CA PRO A 101 -10.04 -2.68 -20.33
C PRO A 101 -9.18 -2.24 -19.15
N LEU A 102 -7.96 -2.78 -19.02
CA LEU A 102 -7.06 -2.47 -17.91
C LEU A 102 -6.76 -0.96 -17.78
N ALA A 103 -6.67 -0.27 -18.92
CA ALA A 103 -6.38 1.17 -18.95
C ALA A 103 -7.47 2.06 -18.32
N GLN A 104 -8.69 1.54 -18.11
CA GLN A 104 -9.78 2.29 -17.49
C GLN A 104 -9.78 2.19 -15.96
N VAL A 105 -8.96 1.31 -15.38
CA VAL A 105 -8.90 1.14 -13.93
C VAL A 105 -8.06 2.26 -13.33
N GLN A 106 -8.69 3.11 -12.55
CA GLN A 106 -8.03 4.21 -11.85
C GLN A 106 -7.29 3.68 -10.63
N ARG A 107 -6.08 4.19 -10.38
CA ARG A 107 -5.20 3.71 -9.30
C ARG A 107 -5.73 3.99 -7.91
N GLU A 108 -6.59 4.99 -7.77
CA GLU A 108 -7.21 5.42 -6.52
C GLU A 108 -8.11 4.34 -5.91
N TYR A 109 -8.59 3.40 -6.74
CA TYR A 109 -9.37 2.27 -6.26
C TYR A 109 -8.54 1.11 -5.71
N VAL A 110 -7.23 1.07 -5.95
CA VAL A 110 -6.37 -0.07 -5.54
C VAL A 110 -5.97 0.06 -4.07
N ASP A 111 -6.38 -0.91 -3.23
CA ASP A 111 -5.97 -1.01 -1.81
C ASP A 111 -4.72 -1.90 -1.67
N LYS A 112 -4.82 -3.17 -2.09
CA LYS A 112 -3.76 -4.16 -1.89
C LYS A 112 -3.53 -5.01 -3.12
N ILE A 113 -2.28 -5.43 -3.31
CA ILE A 113 -1.88 -6.28 -4.43
C ILE A 113 -1.33 -7.60 -3.90
N TYR A 114 -1.78 -8.69 -4.50
CA TYR A 114 -1.26 -10.03 -4.28
C TYR A 114 -0.79 -10.63 -5.61
N TYR A 115 0.26 -11.42 -5.57
CA TYR A 115 0.64 -12.23 -6.72
C TYR A 115 -0.09 -13.58 -6.67
N LEU A 116 -0.52 -14.05 -7.82
CA LEU A 116 -1.16 -15.35 -7.98
C LEU A 116 -0.20 -16.28 -8.70
N GLY A 117 0.05 -17.44 -8.11
CA GLY A 117 0.78 -18.52 -8.75
C GLY A 117 -0.15 -19.70 -8.98
N PRO A 118 0.09 -20.56 -9.97
CA PRO A 118 -0.72 -21.76 -10.17
C PRO A 118 -0.62 -22.70 -8.96
N ASP A 119 -1.73 -23.33 -8.59
CA ASP A 119 -1.74 -24.46 -7.68
C ASP A 119 -1.83 -25.76 -8.46
N LYS A 120 -1.69 -26.90 -7.79
CA LYS A 120 -1.65 -28.25 -8.39
C LYS A 120 -2.81 -28.48 -9.37
N GLY A 121 -2.46 -28.80 -10.61
CA GLY A 121 -3.42 -29.05 -11.68
C GLY A 121 -3.95 -27.80 -12.39
N GLY A 122 -3.57 -26.59 -11.95
CA GLY A 122 -4.00 -25.32 -12.54
C GLY A 122 -3.10 -24.78 -13.66
N ASP A 123 -1.91 -25.34 -13.87
CA ASP A 123 -0.86 -24.75 -14.71
C ASP A 123 -1.31 -24.36 -16.11
N ARG A 124 -2.07 -25.23 -16.79
CA ARG A 124 -2.52 -24.99 -18.17
C ARG A 124 -3.57 -23.88 -18.22
N ALA A 125 -4.58 -23.95 -17.35
CA ALA A 125 -5.65 -22.96 -17.30
C ALA A 125 -5.13 -21.60 -16.83
N TYR A 126 -4.19 -21.59 -15.88
CA TYR A 126 -3.51 -20.38 -15.41
C TYR A 126 -2.75 -19.66 -16.55
N ARG A 127 -1.92 -20.39 -17.29
CA ARG A 127 -1.17 -19.83 -18.42
C ARG A 127 -2.09 -19.29 -19.50
N LEU A 128 -3.12 -20.06 -19.86
CA LEU A 128 -4.11 -19.64 -20.85
C LEU A 128 -4.80 -18.31 -20.43
N LEU A 129 -5.23 -18.23 -19.18
CA LEU A 129 -5.86 -17.00 -18.66
C LEU A 129 -4.88 -15.81 -18.69
N CYS A 130 -3.63 -16.02 -18.24
CA CYS A 130 -2.61 -14.97 -18.24
C CYS A 130 -2.32 -14.45 -19.64
N GLU A 131 -2.11 -15.31 -20.63
CA GLU A 131 -1.88 -14.97 -22.03
C GLU A 131 -3.07 -14.25 -22.65
N ALA A 132 -4.29 -14.77 -22.43
CA ALA A 132 -5.51 -14.16 -22.95
C ALA A 132 -5.74 -12.73 -22.42
N LEU A 133 -5.49 -12.51 -21.13
CA LEU A 133 -5.58 -11.16 -20.55
C LEU A 133 -4.49 -10.22 -21.09
N MET A 134 -3.29 -10.72 -21.32
CA MET A 134 -2.20 -9.96 -21.95
C MET A 134 -2.52 -9.55 -23.37
N GLU A 135 -2.93 -10.49 -24.21
CA GLU A 135 -3.21 -10.22 -25.63
C GLU A 135 -4.42 -9.29 -25.83
N THR A 136 -5.44 -9.41 -24.97
CA THR A 136 -6.65 -8.60 -25.05
C THR A 136 -6.52 -7.22 -24.38
N GLY A 137 -5.46 -6.99 -23.59
CA GLY A 137 -5.30 -5.76 -22.78
C GLY A 137 -6.40 -5.59 -21.72
N ARG A 138 -7.04 -6.69 -21.32
CA ARG A 138 -8.12 -6.70 -20.34
C ARG A 138 -7.68 -7.21 -18.98
N ALA A 139 -8.47 -6.87 -17.97
CA ALA A 139 -8.38 -7.43 -16.63
C ALA A 139 -9.73 -8.06 -16.26
N ALA A 140 -9.69 -9.08 -15.42
CA ALA A 140 -10.91 -9.72 -14.89
C ALA A 140 -11.34 -9.00 -13.61
N LEU A 141 -12.54 -8.45 -13.60
CA LEU A 141 -13.19 -7.88 -12.42
C LEU A 141 -14.04 -8.95 -11.76
N GLY A 142 -13.95 -9.07 -10.44
CA GLY A 142 -14.66 -10.11 -9.71
C GLY A 142 -14.81 -9.81 -8.23
N GLN A 143 -15.25 -10.81 -7.50
CA GLN A 143 -15.45 -10.75 -6.05
C GLN A 143 -14.71 -11.89 -5.36
N TYR A 144 -14.19 -11.60 -4.17
CA TYR A 144 -13.49 -12.55 -3.33
C TYR A 144 -13.93 -12.41 -1.88
N ALA A 145 -14.55 -13.45 -1.34
CA ALA A 145 -14.96 -13.50 0.05
C ALA A 145 -13.80 -13.96 0.94
N ALA A 146 -13.28 -13.06 1.78
CA ALA A 146 -12.22 -13.33 2.72
C ALA A 146 -12.41 -12.57 4.04
N ARG A 147 -12.14 -13.23 5.14
CA ARG A 147 -12.21 -12.66 6.51
C ARG A 147 -13.56 -11.99 6.83
N GLY A 148 -14.65 -12.62 6.41
CA GLY A 148 -16.00 -12.13 6.67
C GLY A 148 -16.46 -10.97 5.78
N LYS A 149 -15.64 -10.56 4.78
CA LYS A 149 -15.96 -9.48 3.86
C LYS A 149 -15.91 -9.97 2.42
N GLN A 150 -16.80 -9.43 1.60
CA GLN A 150 -16.74 -9.55 0.16
C GLN A 150 -15.89 -8.40 -0.39
N ASN A 151 -14.78 -8.72 -1.03
CA ASN A 151 -13.88 -7.73 -1.61
C ASN A 151 -14.09 -7.68 -3.11
N LEU A 152 -14.17 -6.47 -3.66
CA LEU A 152 -14.07 -6.26 -5.09
C LEU A 152 -12.60 -6.47 -5.50
N ILE A 153 -12.36 -7.27 -6.53
CA ILE A 153 -11.01 -7.60 -6.97
C ILE A 153 -10.83 -7.46 -8.47
N LEU A 154 -9.60 -7.16 -8.87
CA LEU A 154 -9.17 -7.12 -10.24
C LEU A 154 -8.01 -8.10 -10.44
N ILE A 155 -8.11 -8.97 -11.44
CA ILE A 155 -7.01 -9.85 -11.84
C ILE A 155 -6.43 -9.33 -13.14
N ARG A 156 -5.12 -9.07 -13.16
CA ARG A 156 -4.41 -8.62 -14.35
C ARG A 156 -3.06 -9.31 -14.52
N PRO A 157 -2.54 -9.41 -15.75
CA PRO A 157 -1.20 -9.92 -15.98
C PRO A 157 -0.14 -8.90 -15.59
N VAL A 158 0.95 -9.37 -14.98
CA VAL A 158 2.14 -8.57 -14.61
C VAL A 158 3.38 -9.42 -14.80
N ASN A 159 4.29 -9.02 -15.70
CA ASN A 159 5.57 -9.70 -15.92
C ASN A 159 5.45 -11.24 -16.08
N GLY A 160 4.42 -11.69 -16.79
CA GLY A 160 4.19 -13.14 -17.07
C GLY A 160 3.49 -13.93 -15.96
N ILE A 161 3.06 -13.26 -14.88
CA ILE A 161 2.22 -13.84 -13.82
C ILE A 161 0.91 -13.07 -13.68
N LEU A 162 -0.05 -13.64 -12.96
CA LEU A 162 -1.27 -12.94 -12.58
C LEU A 162 -1.07 -12.20 -11.24
N ALA A 163 -1.59 -10.97 -11.17
CA ALA A 163 -1.73 -10.22 -9.94
C ALA A 163 -3.22 -10.02 -9.63
N MET A 164 -3.59 -10.14 -8.37
CA MET A 164 -4.91 -9.80 -7.84
C MET A 164 -4.80 -8.50 -7.05
N GLU A 165 -5.55 -7.52 -7.44
CA GLU A 165 -5.68 -6.23 -6.77
C GLU A 165 -7.01 -6.19 -6.03
N CYS A 166 -6.99 -5.95 -4.72
CA CYS A 166 -8.20 -5.62 -3.97
C CYS A 166 -8.54 -4.17 -4.25
N LEU A 167 -9.80 -3.91 -4.59
CA LEU A 167 -10.28 -2.58 -4.91
C LEU A 167 -11.20 -2.06 -3.80
N HIS A 168 -11.18 -0.76 -3.59
CA HIS A 168 -12.21 -0.05 -2.84
C HIS A 168 -13.52 -0.04 -3.61
N TYR A 169 -14.64 -0.09 -2.91
CA TYR A 169 -15.94 0.22 -3.48
C TYR A 169 -16.07 1.73 -3.75
N ALA A 170 -16.98 2.12 -4.63
CA ALA A 170 -17.14 3.52 -5.05
C ALA A 170 -17.48 4.49 -3.89
N ASP A 171 -18.15 4.01 -2.86
CA ASP A 171 -18.50 4.76 -1.65
C ASP A 171 -17.34 4.88 -0.64
N GLU A 172 -16.28 4.09 -0.79
CA GLU A 172 -15.06 4.16 0.02
C GLU A 172 -14.05 5.18 -0.53
N VAL A 173 -14.16 5.54 -1.82
CA VAL A 173 -13.25 6.49 -2.48
C VAL A 173 -13.81 7.90 -2.38
N ARG A 174 -13.05 8.81 -1.76
CA ARG A 174 -13.46 10.22 -1.63
C ARG A 174 -13.49 10.92 -2.98
N SER A 175 -14.49 11.78 -3.16
CA SER A 175 -14.56 12.62 -4.35
C SER A 175 -13.41 13.64 -4.39
N THR A 176 -12.76 13.77 -5.53
CA THR A 176 -11.76 14.82 -5.76
C THR A 176 -12.34 16.23 -5.64
N ALA A 177 -13.67 16.39 -5.82
CA ALA A 177 -14.36 17.66 -5.62
C ALA A 177 -14.38 18.15 -4.15
N GLU A 178 -14.12 17.25 -3.19
CA GLU A 178 -14.01 17.63 -1.78
C GLU A 178 -12.67 18.30 -1.43
N VAL A 179 -11.69 18.21 -2.32
CA VAL A 179 -10.38 18.81 -2.11
C VAL A 179 -10.44 20.30 -2.48
N PRO A 180 -10.19 21.21 -1.53
CA PRO A 180 -10.22 22.65 -1.81
C PRO A 180 -9.02 23.03 -2.67
N VAL A 181 -9.27 23.24 -3.96
CA VAL A 181 -8.26 23.74 -4.89
C VAL A 181 -8.52 25.25 -5.07
N PRO A 182 -7.56 26.13 -4.77
CA PRO A 182 -7.73 27.56 -4.97
C PRO A 182 -7.92 27.88 -6.45
N ALA A 183 -8.91 28.70 -6.75
CA ALA A 183 -9.10 29.23 -8.08
C ALA A 183 -8.02 30.28 -8.39
N GLY A 184 -7.36 30.19 -9.52
CA GLY A 184 -6.33 31.13 -9.95
C GLY A 184 -5.94 30.90 -11.41
N GLU A 185 -5.58 31.98 -12.09
CA GLU A 185 -5.02 31.89 -13.43
C GLU A 185 -3.51 31.63 -13.36
N VAL A 186 -3.05 30.64 -14.12
CA VAL A 186 -1.62 30.35 -14.26
C VAL A 186 -1.05 31.27 -15.35
N LYS A 187 -0.07 32.10 -14.99
CA LYS A 187 0.57 32.99 -15.97
C LYS A 187 1.34 32.16 -17.01
N PRO A 188 1.19 32.50 -18.32
CA PRO A 188 1.82 31.72 -19.41
C PRO A 188 3.34 31.56 -19.25
N LEU A 189 4.03 32.57 -18.76
CA LEU A 189 5.48 32.55 -18.56
C LEU A 189 5.88 31.59 -17.42
N GLU A 190 5.13 31.58 -16.31
CA GLU A 190 5.36 30.66 -15.20
C GLU A 190 5.15 29.22 -15.63
N LEU A 191 4.09 28.95 -16.42
CA LEU A 191 3.81 27.63 -16.98
C LEU A 191 4.94 27.18 -17.94
N ALA A 192 5.45 28.08 -18.76
CA ALA A 192 6.54 27.77 -19.69
C ALA A 192 7.84 27.38 -18.94
N LEU A 193 8.19 28.12 -17.89
CA LEU A 193 9.35 27.80 -17.06
C LEU A 193 9.18 26.49 -16.29
N ALA A 194 7.99 26.24 -15.76
CA ALA A 194 7.68 24.99 -15.06
C ALA A 194 7.79 23.78 -16.01
N LYS A 195 7.29 23.90 -17.25
CA LYS A 195 7.44 22.86 -18.28
C LYS A 195 8.92 22.59 -18.61
N GLN A 196 9.73 23.64 -18.78
CA GLN A 196 11.17 23.47 -19.04
C GLN A 196 11.88 22.78 -17.86
N LEU A 197 11.52 23.10 -16.62
CA LEU A 197 12.07 22.44 -15.45
C LEU A 197 11.69 20.96 -15.37
N ILE A 198 10.42 20.65 -15.65
CA ILE A 198 9.95 19.26 -15.71
C ILE A 198 10.71 18.49 -16.78
N GLU A 199 10.83 19.04 -17.99
CA GLU A 199 11.55 18.42 -19.12
C GLU A 199 13.01 18.15 -18.76
N ALA A 200 13.69 19.14 -18.17
CA ALA A 200 15.10 19.02 -17.77
C ALA A 200 15.35 17.98 -16.66
N ALA A 201 14.34 17.73 -15.82
CA ALA A 201 14.39 16.73 -14.76
C ALA A 201 13.70 15.41 -15.13
N SER A 202 13.16 15.28 -16.34
CA SER A 202 12.41 14.10 -16.78
C SER A 202 13.32 12.90 -17.02
N ASN A 203 12.76 11.72 -16.73
CA ASN A 203 13.35 10.43 -17.06
C ASN A 203 12.24 9.55 -17.64
N ASP A 204 12.47 8.96 -18.79
CA ASP A 204 11.49 8.15 -19.53
C ASP A 204 11.25 6.77 -18.89
N ALA A 205 12.13 6.35 -17.96
CA ALA A 205 12.06 5.05 -17.33
C ALA A 205 11.87 5.18 -15.80
N PHE A 206 10.88 4.45 -15.27
CA PHE A 206 10.75 4.26 -13.84
C PHE A 206 11.62 3.10 -13.37
N GLU A 207 12.74 3.42 -12.70
CA GLU A 207 13.67 2.46 -12.14
C GLU A 207 13.65 2.50 -10.61
N PRO A 208 12.79 1.73 -9.94
CA PRO A 208 12.63 1.76 -8.48
C PRO A 208 13.92 1.40 -7.72
N SER A 209 14.83 0.64 -8.35
CA SER A 209 16.13 0.26 -7.76
C SER A 209 17.07 1.43 -7.51
N LYS A 210 16.86 2.58 -8.16
CA LYS A 210 17.62 3.82 -7.92
C LYS A 210 17.26 4.49 -6.60
N TYR A 211 16.10 4.18 -6.03
CA TYR A 211 15.59 4.80 -4.81
C TYR A 211 15.77 3.84 -3.64
N ARG A 212 16.37 4.33 -2.55
CA ARG A 212 16.60 3.57 -1.31
C ARG A 212 16.03 4.32 -0.13
N ASP A 213 15.56 3.58 0.85
CA ASP A 213 15.16 4.15 2.15
C ASP A 213 16.41 4.42 3.00
N THR A 214 16.95 5.62 2.84
CA THR A 214 18.15 6.06 3.57
C THR A 214 17.90 6.21 5.07
N VAL A 215 16.65 6.40 5.50
CA VAL A 215 16.30 6.45 6.93
C VAL A 215 16.45 5.08 7.55
N ARG A 216 15.92 4.06 6.87
CA ARG A 216 16.08 2.66 7.29
C ARG A 216 17.56 2.27 7.40
N ASP A 217 18.37 2.62 6.41
CA ASP A 217 19.79 2.30 6.41
C ASP A 217 20.50 2.96 7.59
N ARG A 218 20.23 4.25 7.88
CA ARG A 218 20.75 4.95 9.07
C ARG A 218 20.28 4.33 10.39
N VAL A 219 19.00 3.93 10.47
CA VAL A 219 18.48 3.26 11.67
C VAL A 219 19.18 1.92 11.89
N MET A 220 19.36 1.12 10.83
CA MET A 220 20.07 -0.17 10.93
C MET A 220 21.53 0.01 11.35
N GLU A 221 22.24 0.98 10.77
CA GLU A 221 23.60 1.33 11.17
C GLU A 221 23.67 1.76 12.65
N THR A 222 22.71 2.58 13.08
CA THR A 222 22.58 3.05 14.47
C THR A 222 22.34 1.88 15.44
N ILE A 223 21.47 0.93 15.05
CA ILE A 223 21.23 -0.29 15.82
C ILE A 223 22.53 -1.10 15.93
N GLN A 224 23.25 -1.28 14.81
CA GLN A 224 24.49 -2.03 14.81
C GLN A 224 25.54 -1.40 15.74
N ARG A 225 25.73 -0.07 15.68
CA ARG A 225 26.65 0.64 16.60
C ARG A 225 26.27 0.44 18.08
N LYS A 226 24.98 0.44 18.40
CA LYS A 226 24.51 0.15 19.77
C LYS A 226 24.77 -1.29 20.20
N VAL A 227 24.60 -2.23 19.30
CA VAL A 227 24.94 -3.65 19.56
C VAL A 227 26.42 -3.81 19.84
N ASP A 228 27.27 -3.04 19.13
CA ASP A 228 28.71 -3.03 19.29
C ASP A 228 29.20 -2.21 20.51
N GLY A 229 28.27 -1.66 21.32
CA GLY A 229 28.56 -0.93 22.55
C GLY A 229 29.07 0.50 22.35
N GLN A 230 28.86 1.09 21.17
CA GLN A 230 29.25 2.47 20.88
C GLN A 230 28.14 3.45 21.31
N ASP A 231 28.55 4.56 21.97
CA ASP A 231 27.64 5.66 22.29
C ASP A 231 27.25 6.45 21.03
N ILE A 232 25.96 6.78 20.92
CA ILE A 232 25.45 7.55 19.80
C ILE A 232 25.26 9.01 20.24
N THR A 233 26.10 9.89 19.70
CA THR A 233 25.83 11.33 19.70
C THR A 233 24.81 11.64 18.62
N THR A 234 23.62 12.12 19.02
CA THR A 234 22.60 12.58 18.09
C THR A 234 22.93 13.96 17.60
N ASP A 235 23.51 14.07 16.41
CA ASP A 235 23.52 15.33 15.66
C ASP A 235 22.09 15.59 15.16
N VAL A 236 21.38 16.46 15.84
CA VAL A 236 20.09 16.99 15.36
C VAL A 236 20.43 17.96 14.24
N ALA A 237 20.24 17.55 13.00
CA ALA A 237 20.30 18.45 11.85
C ALA A 237 19.25 19.57 12.06
N ALA A 238 19.71 20.81 12.15
CA ALA A 238 18.83 21.96 12.24
C ALA A 238 17.97 22.06 10.97
N ASP A 239 16.67 22.12 11.17
CA ASP A 239 15.68 22.33 10.13
C ASP A 239 15.89 23.73 9.53
N GLY A 240 16.38 23.77 8.30
CA GLY A 240 16.59 25.01 7.55
C GLY A 240 15.22 25.59 7.16
N GLY A 241 14.74 26.56 7.92
CA GLY A 241 13.47 27.24 7.65
C GLY A 241 13.41 27.74 6.21
N SER A 242 12.37 27.33 5.48
CA SER A 242 12.12 27.75 4.12
C SER A 242 11.79 29.24 4.10
N LYS A 243 12.65 30.06 3.48
CA LYS A 243 12.32 31.45 3.13
C LYS A 243 11.27 31.42 2.02
N VAL A 244 10.22 32.20 2.17
CA VAL A 244 9.24 32.46 1.11
C VAL A 244 9.97 33.22 0.00
N LEU A 245 10.43 32.48 -1.02
CA LEU A 245 10.99 33.03 -2.26
C LEU A 245 9.84 33.32 -3.23
N ASP A 246 9.98 34.38 -4.04
CA ASP A 246 9.06 34.57 -5.17
C ASP A 246 9.11 33.35 -6.08
N LEU A 247 7.94 32.83 -6.46
CA LEU A 247 7.80 31.63 -7.29
C LEU A 247 8.65 31.71 -8.58
N MET A 248 8.72 32.88 -9.19
CA MET A 248 9.51 33.11 -10.42
C MET A 248 11.01 33.01 -10.18
N GLU A 249 11.50 33.54 -9.07
CA GLU A 249 12.91 33.43 -8.68
C GLU A 249 13.27 32.00 -8.31
N ALA A 250 12.38 31.31 -7.60
CA ALA A 250 12.57 29.90 -7.24
C ALA A 250 12.64 28.99 -8.47
N LEU A 251 11.75 29.17 -9.46
CA LEU A 251 11.75 28.43 -10.72
C LEU A 251 13.03 28.65 -11.53
N LYS A 252 13.48 29.91 -11.64
CA LYS A 252 14.73 30.23 -12.35
C LYS A 252 15.96 29.66 -11.66
N ALA A 253 16.03 29.74 -10.34
CA ALA A 253 17.12 29.19 -9.56
C ALA A 253 17.19 27.65 -9.67
N SER A 254 16.03 26.97 -9.64
CA SER A 254 15.94 25.51 -9.80
C SER A 254 16.37 25.08 -11.19
N LEU A 255 15.98 25.79 -12.24
CA LEU A 255 16.38 25.51 -13.62
C LEU A 255 17.90 25.64 -13.79
N ALA A 256 18.50 26.69 -13.25
CA ALA A 256 19.95 26.89 -13.27
C ALA A 256 20.72 25.79 -12.49
N GLY A 257 20.13 25.27 -11.41
CA GLY A 257 20.68 24.15 -10.66
C GLY A 257 20.70 22.85 -11.47
N VAL A 258 19.58 22.48 -12.07
CA VAL A 258 19.45 21.26 -12.88
C VAL A 258 20.38 21.27 -14.10
N GLN A 259 20.56 22.43 -14.74
CA GLN A 259 21.50 22.58 -15.88
C GLN A 259 22.96 22.37 -15.43
N LYS A 260 23.37 22.87 -14.28
CA LYS A 260 24.74 22.67 -13.75
C LYS A 260 24.99 21.21 -13.40
N ASP A 261 24.02 20.51 -12.82
CA ASP A 261 24.14 19.10 -12.50
C ASP A 261 24.20 18.20 -13.75
N ALA A 262 23.48 18.57 -14.80
CA ALA A 262 23.56 17.89 -16.10
C ALA A 262 24.94 18.09 -16.76
N GLU A 263 25.50 19.30 -16.75
CA GLU A 263 26.85 19.59 -17.29
C GLU A 263 27.95 18.90 -16.47
N ALA A 264 27.78 18.77 -15.14
CA ALA A 264 28.74 18.06 -14.29
C ALA A 264 28.77 16.56 -14.60
N LYS A 265 27.62 15.94 -14.88
CA LYS A 265 27.51 14.52 -15.24
C LYS A 265 28.14 14.21 -16.61
N VAL A 266 28.06 15.11 -17.58
CA VAL A 266 28.66 14.96 -18.91
C VAL A 266 30.20 15.08 -18.87
N LYS A 267 30.76 15.78 -17.88
CA LYS A 267 32.24 15.93 -17.75
C LYS A 267 32.94 14.76 -17.01
N VAL A 268 32.19 13.85 -16.44
CA VAL A 268 32.70 12.68 -15.67
C VAL A 268 32.51 11.36 -16.45
N SER A 269 31.85 11.40 -17.59
CA SER A 269 31.68 10.30 -18.55
C SER A 269 32.65 10.45 -19.70
#